data_0e4f6434edfbdf6ddc1b8affc803dc53
#
_entry.id   0e4f6434edfbdf6ddc1b8affc803dc53
#
_cell.length_a   1.000
_cell.length_b   1.000
_cell.length_c   1.000
_cell.angle_alpha   90.00
_cell.angle_beta   90.00
_cell.angle_gamma   90.00
#
_symmetry.space_group_name_H-M   'P 1'
#
loop_
_entity.id
_entity.type
_entity.pdbx_description
1 polymer ?
#
loop_
_entity_poly.entity_id
_entity_poly.type
_entity_poly.pdbx_seq_one_letter_code
_entity_poly.pdbx_strand_id
1 'polypeptide(L)'
;MIPPNGIKAIFFDLDGTLRHSIPSGGDVFTDYVITLGLPVDEEARLRAIRWEHLYWANSMDLRNDLLAHSAETENFWIEYSRRRLVILGASPEWAVEFAPDVSRHMGEVYKPQSVVPEDVRRTLPQLKEAGYVLAVISNRDQPFQQLLLEHGIGEFFDFSLAAGEVSIWKPDPGLFEHALRRAKLSPADVIYVGDNYYADVVGSRAAGLTPVLYDPLGVFPDPDCVTIASFDELNSVLKNI
;
A
#
# COMPACT_ATOMS: atom_id res chain seq x y z
N MET A 1 -12.86 -0.62 -27.22
CA MET A 1 -12.74 0.81 -27.63
C MET A 1 -11.42 1.33 -27.06
N ILE A 2 -10.66 2.15 -27.76
CA ILE A 2 -9.42 2.73 -27.19
C ILE A 2 -9.85 3.97 -26.40
N PRO A 3 -9.45 4.10 -25.12
CA PRO A 3 -9.78 5.29 -24.34
C PRO A 3 -9.26 6.59 -25.00
N PRO A 4 -10.00 7.70 -24.89
CA PRO A 4 -9.73 8.90 -25.67
C PRO A 4 -8.47 9.68 -25.26
N ASN A 5 -7.91 9.40 -24.09
CA ASN A 5 -6.77 10.09 -23.49
C ASN A 5 -5.39 9.45 -23.77
N GLY A 6 -5.32 8.42 -24.60
CA GLY A 6 -4.08 7.69 -24.90
C GLY A 6 -3.68 6.64 -23.86
N ILE A 7 -4.24 6.69 -22.65
CA ILE A 7 -4.03 5.67 -21.60
C ILE A 7 -4.80 4.40 -21.99
N LYS A 8 -4.13 3.26 -21.89
CA LYS A 8 -4.71 1.95 -22.27
C LYS A 8 -4.93 1.04 -21.07
N ALA A 9 -4.20 1.28 -19.97
CA ALA A 9 -4.29 0.45 -18.79
C ALA A 9 -4.19 1.26 -17.49
N ILE A 10 -4.76 0.68 -16.43
CA ILE A 10 -4.63 1.17 -15.07
C ILE A 10 -4.17 0.00 -14.21
N PHE A 11 -3.01 0.12 -13.62
CA PHE A 11 -2.49 -0.84 -12.67
C PHE A 11 -2.71 -0.30 -11.26
N PHE A 12 -3.04 -1.18 -10.33
CA PHE A 12 -3.37 -0.82 -8.95
C PHE A 12 -2.48 -1.58 -7.97
N ASP A 13 -2.15 -0.96 -6.86
CA ASP A 13 -1.81 -1.69 -5.66
C ASP A 13 -3.05 -2.37 -5.05
N LEU A 14 -2.84 -3.27 -4.08
CA LEU A 14 -3.90 -4.00 -3.41
C LEU A 14 -4.17 -3.48 -2.00
N ASP A 15 -3.17 -3.65 -1.11
CA ASP A 15 -3.32 -3.46 0.34
C ASP A 15 -3.15 -1.99 0.73
N GLY A 16 -4.20 -1.33 1.21
CA GLY A 16 -4.26 0.11 1.44
C GLY A 16 -4.88 0.89 0.27
N THR A 17 -4.98 0.27 -0.91
CA THR A 17 -5.53 0.87 -2.13
C THR A 17 -6.90 0.29 -2.49
N LEU A 18 -6.95 -0.91 -3.04
CA LEU A 18 -8.20 -1.59 -3.41
C LEU A 18 -8.88 -2.27 -2.23
N ARG A 19 -8.13 -2.60 -1.22
CA ARG A 19 -8.54 -3.35 -0.05
C ARG A 19 -7.95 -2.74 1.21
N HIS A 20 -8.80 -2.58 2.24
CA HIS A 20 -8.40 -2.04 3.55
C HIS A 20 -8.59 -3.06 4.66
N SER A 21 -7.76 -2.96 5.70
CA SER A 21 -7.94 -3.65 6.98
C SER A 21 -8.69 -2.73 7.95
N ILE A 22 -9.84 -3.18 8.48
CA ILE A 22 -10.66 -2.40 9.41
C ILE A 22 -10.85 -3.17 10.71
N PRO A 23 -10.46 -2.61 11.88
CA PRO A 23 -9.71 -1.36 12.01
C PRO A 23 -8.33 -1.43 11.39
N SER A 24 -7.68 -0.27 11.15
CA SER A 24 -6.29 -0.27 10.68
C SER A 24 -5.34 -0.75 11.78
N GLY A 25 -4.24 -1.41 11.39
CA GLY A 25 -3.20 -1.82 12.34
C GLY A 25 -2.57 -0.61 13.04
N GLY A 26 -2.47 0.50 12.30
CA GLY A 26 -1.94 1.75 12.81
C GLY A 26 -2.78 2.36 13.94
N ASP A 27 -4.10 2.34 13.79
CA ASP A 27 -5.02 2.86 14.81
C ASP A 27 -4.99 1.98 16.05
N VAL A 28 -5.16 0.64 15.90
CA VAL A 28 -5.14 -0.29 17.04
C VAL A 28 -3.83 -0.18 17.83
N PHE A 29 -2.70 -0.11 17.13
CA PHE A 29 -1.39 0.09 17.74
C PHE A 29 -1.35 1.39 18.54
N THR A 30 -1.73 2.50 17.91
CA THR A 30 -1.62 3.84 18.51
C THR A 30 -2.59 3.99 19.69
N ASP A 31 -3.81 3.48 19.58
CA ASP A 31 -4.79 3.55 20.66
C ASP A 31 -4.30 2.76 21.88
N TYR A 32 -3.70 1.58 21.69
CA TYR A 32 -3.11 0.83 22.79
C TYR A 32 -1.95 1.59 23.46
N VAL A 33 -1.05 2.15 22.67
CA VAL A 33 0.12 2.91 23.17
C VAL A 33 -0.31 4.13 24.00
N ILE A 34 -1.41 4.79 23.63
CA ILE A 34 -1.97 5.88 24.43
C ILE A 34 -2.43 5.36 25.80
N THR A 35 -3.00 4.15 25.89
CA THR A 35 -3.39 3.56 27.20
C THR A 35 -2.19 3.25 28.09
N LEU A 36 -1.00 3.06 27.50
CA LEU A 36 0.26 2.87 28.22
C LEU A 36 0.90 4.20 28.69
N GLY A 37 0.27 5.33 28.33
CA GLY A 37 0.67 6.65 28.80
C GLY A 37 1.57 7.43 27.83
N LEU A 38 1.79 6.97 26.61
CA LEU A 38 2.48 7.77 25.59
C LEU A 38 1.49 8.78 24.97
N PRO A 39 1.71 10.10 25.11
CA PRO A 39 0.87 11.09 24.43
C PRO A 39 1.18 11.07 22.92
N VAL A 40 0.15 10.87 22.11
CA VAL A 40 0.26 10.86 20.66
C VAL A 40 -0.70 11.89 20.07
N ASP A 41 -0.16 12.92 19.42
CA ASP A 41 -0.93 13.90 18.68
C ASP A 41 -1.13 13.48 17.21
N GLU A 42 -1.89 14.27 16.47
CA GLU A 42 -2.19 13.99 15.06
C GLU A 42 -0.94 14.02 14.18
N GLU A 43 0.00 14.92 14.45
CA GLU A 43 1.24 14.96 13.68
C GLU A 43 2.10 13.70 13.90
N ALA A 44 2.16 13.20 15.13
CA ALA A 44 2.84 11.95 15.45
C ALA A 44 2.15 10.75 14.75
N ARG A 45 0.82 10.73 14.68
CA ARG A 45 0.08 9.72 13.91
C ARG A 45 0.44 9.75 12.43
N LEU A 46 0.37 10.91 11.78
CA LEU A 46 0.72 11.06 10.37
C LEU A 46 2.20 10.73 10.10
N ARG A 47 3.09 11.12 11.00
CA ARG A 47 4.52 10.75 10.92
C ARG A 47 4.71 9.24 10.99
N ALA A 48 3.97 8.55 11.86
CA ALA A 48 4.03 7.10 11.98
C ALA A 48 3.49 6.40 10.73
N ILE A 49 2.43 6.90 10.10
CA ILE A 49 1.91 6.39 8.83
C ILE A 49 2.95 6.57 7.73
N ARG A 50 3.54 7.77 7.58
CA ARG A 50 4.61 8.01 6.59
C ARG A 50 5.81 7.09 6.78
N TRP A 51 6.22 6.88 8.03
CA TRP A 51 7.29 5.94 8.35
C TRP A 51 6.92 4.50 7.99
N GLU A 52 5.70 4.08 8.26
CA GLU A 52 5.20 2.73 7.92
C GLU A 52 5.22 2.50 6.40
N HIS A 53 4.77 3.48 5.61
CA HIS A 53 4.87 3.44 4.16
C HIS A 53 6.33 3.30 3.68
N LEU A 54 7.26 4.09 4.27
CA LEU A 54 8.68 3.97 3.95
C LEU A 54 9.25 2.61 4.37
N TYR A 55 8.90 2.14 5.57
CA TYR A 55 9.39 0.87 6.10
C TYR A 55 9.03 -0.29 5.17
N TRP A 56 7.75 -0.41 4.80
CA TRP A 56 7.24 -1.47 3.93
C TRP A 56 7.59 -1.31 2.45
N ALA A 57 8.14 -0.17 2.05
CA ALA A 57 8.69 0.05 0.71
C ALA A 57 10.08 -0.57 0.51
N ASN A 58 10.32 -1.76 1.06
CA ASN A 58 11.60 -2.47 0.97
C ASN A 58 12.79 -1.63 1.49
N SER A 59 12.57 -0.88 2.57
CA SER A 59 13.58 0.01 3.18
C SER A 59 14.81 -0.75 3.69
N MET A 60 15.88 0.01 3.97
CA MET A 60 17.06 -0.56 4.63
C MET A 60 16.73 -1.14 6.02
N ASP A 61 15.84 -0.48 6.77
CA ASP A 61 15.40 -0.95 8.08
C ASP A 61 14.67 -2.28 8.00
N LEU A 62 13.69 -2.40 7.08
CA LEU A 62 12.99 -3.67 6.87
C LEU A 62 13.96 -4.79 6.48
N ARG A 63 14.89 -4.51 5.55
CA ARG A 63 15.88 -5.52 5.12
C ARG A 63 16.79 -5.97 6.27
N ASN A 64 17.24 -5.03 7.10
CA ASN A 64 18.07 -5.34 8.27
C ASN A 64 17.29 -6.15 9.30
N ASP A 65 16.03 -5.80 9.54
CA ASP A 65 15.17 -6.52 10.48
C ASP A 65 14.86 -7.95 9.98
N LEU A 66 14.63 -8.13 8.67
CA LEU A 66 14.43 -9.44 8.05
C LEU A 66 15.71 -10.31 8.05
N LEU A 67 16.90 -9.69 7.96
CA LEU A 67 18.17 -10.39 8.10
C LEU A 67 18.45 -10.81 9.55
N ALA A 68 18.04 -10.00 10.53
CA ALA A 68 18.21 -10.29 11.93
C ALA A 68 17.17 -11.30 12.48
N HIS A 69 15.94 -11.22 11.95
CA HIS A 69 14.78 -11.96 12.43
C HIS A 69 13.90 -12.37 11.24
N SER A 70 13.40 -13.61 11.24
CA SER A 70 12.34 -13.96 10.28
C SER A 70 11.06 -13.18 10.59
N ALA A 71 10.34 -12.72 9.55
CA ALA A 71 9.06 -12.03 9.70
C ALA A 71 7.97 -12.88 10.41
N GLU A 72 8.17 -14.20 10.49
CA GLU A 72 7.28 -15.12 11.20
C GLU A 72 7.57 -15.16 12.71
N THR A 73 8.64 -14.51 13.18
CA THR A 73 9.07 -14.57 14.58
C THR A 73 8.55 -13.38 15.38
N GLU A 74 8.32 -13.61 16.67
CA GLU A 74 7.96 -12.57 17.63
C GLU A 74 9.01 -11.45 17.68
N ASN A 75 10.29 -11.76 17.56
CA ASN A 75 11.38 -10.80 17.60
C ASN A 75 11.33 -9.77 16.47
N PHE A 76 10.89 -10.16 15.27
CA PHE A 76 10.67 -9.23 14.18
C PHE A 76 9.61 -8.18 14.55
N TRP A 77 8.47 -8.62 15.08
CA TRP A 77 7.37 -7.73 15.45
C TRP A 77 7.67 -6.88 16.69
N ILE A 78 8.51 -7.37 17.60
CA ILE A 78 9.03 -6.57 18.71
C ILE A 78 9.92 -5.44 18.17
N GLU A 79 10.83 -5.74 17.24
CA GLU A 79 11.69 -4.71 16.65
C GLU A 79 10.90 -3.69 15.83
N TYR A 80 9.94 -4.14 15.02
CA TYR A 80 9.00 -3.24 14.33
C TYR A 80 8.26 -2.34 15.33
N SER A 81 7.72 -2.90 16.41
CA SER A 81 7.03 -2.14 17.44
C SER A 81 7.95 -1.12 18.09
N ARG A 82 9.17 -1.49 18.44
CA ARG A 82 10.17 -0.58 19.01
C ARG A 82 10.45 0.62 18.11
N ARG A 83 10.66 0.38 16.81
CA ARG A 83 10.87 1.47 15.84
C ARG A 83 9.66 2.39 15.76
N ARG A 84 8.47 1.83 15.62
CA ARG A 84 7.23 2.60 15.51
C ARG A 84 6.97 3.43 16.77
N LEU A 85 7.24 2.92 17.96
CA LEU A 85 7.13 3.65 19.23
C LEU A 85 8.02 4.90 19.24
N VAL A 86 9.27 4.80 18.78
CA VAL A 86 10.17 5.95 18.66
C VAL A 86 9.61 6.98 17.68
N ILE A 87 9.05 6.55 16.56
CA ILE A 87 8.44 7.45 15.57
C ILE A 87 7.20 8.16 16.15
N LEU A 88 6.43 7.48 17.02
CA LEU A 88 5.30 8.08 17.74
C LEU A 88 5.73 9.06 18.85
N GLY A 89 7.03 9.14 19.18
CA GLY A 89 7.60 10.10 20.13
C GLY A 89 8.05 9.50 21.45
N ALA A 90 8.08 8.17 21.59
CA ALA A 90 8.65 7.52 22.77
C ALA A 90 10.17 7.72 22.84
N SER A 91 10.71 7.82 24.08
CA SER A 91 12.16 7.72 24.25
C SER A 91 12.66 6.32 23.85
N PRO A 92 13.94 6.18 23.44
CA PRO A 92 14.50 4.87 23.12
C PRO A 92 14.36 3.85 24.26
N GLU A 93 14.52 4.28 25.50
CA GLU A 93 14.41 3.43 26.68
C GLU A 93 12.97 2.95 26.87
N TRP A 94 11.99 3.85 26.76
CA TRP A 94 10.57 3.53 26.83
C TRP A 94 10.16 2.56 25.70
N ALA A 95 10.63 2.82 24.48
CA ALA A 95 10.34 1.96 23.34
C ALA A 95 10.89 0.53 23.52
N VAL A 96 12.10 0.38 24.09
CA VAL A 96 12.68 -0.94 24.40
C VAL A 96 11.87 -1.66 25.48
N GLU A 97 11.43 -0.95 26.53
CA GLU A 97 10.66 -1.52 27.62
C GLU A 97 9.28 -2.03 27.17
N PHE A 98 8.55 -1.24 26.34
CA PHE A 98 7.16 -1.53 26.00
C PHE A 98 6.96 -2.26 24.67
N ALA A 99 7.96 -2.32 23.79
CA ALA A 99 7.82 -2.99 22.50
C ALA A 99 7.37 -4.46 22.59
N PRO A 100 7.84 -5.29 23.55
CA PRO A 100 7.37 -6.66 23.68
C PRO A 100 5.87 -6.74 24.05
N ASP A 101 5.41 -5.84 24.93
CA ASP A 101 4.02 -5.81 25.36
C ASP A 101 3.09 -5.35 24.24
N VAL A 102 3.49 -4.31 23.50
CA VAL A 102 2.76 -3.81 22.33
C VAL A 102 2.69 -4.87 21.24
N SER A 103 3.79 -5.53 20.92
CA SER A 103 3.85 -6.62 19.94
C SER A 103 2.90 -7.76 20.29
N ARG A 104 2.92 -8.20 21.55
CA ARG A 104 2.03 -9.24 22.06
C ARG A 104 0.55 -8.81 21.95
N HIS A 105 0.21 -7.59 22.40
CA HIS A 105 -1.15 -7.04 22.31
C HIS A 105 -1.64 -7.05 20.86
N MET A 106 -0.82 -6.58 19.93
CA MET A 106 -1.17 -6.61 18.50
C MET A 106 -1.43 -8.02 18.00
N GLY A 107 -0.60 -8.99 18.35
CA GLY A 107 -0.80 -10.40 17.98
C GLY A 107 -2.09 -11.01 18.51
N GLU A 108 -2.51 -10.62 19.71
CA GLU A 108 -3.72 -11.14 20.37
C GLU A 108 -5.00 -10.45 19.89
N VAL A 109 -4.98 -9.11 19.75
CA VAL A 109 -6.17 -8.28 19.59
C VAL A 109 -6.42 -7.90 18.14
N TYR A 110 -5.37 -7.69 17.34
CA TYR A 110 -5.53 -7.23 15.96
C TYR A 110 -6.07 -8.34 15.04
N LYS A 111 -7.38 -8.31 14.81
CA LYS A 111 -8.11 -9.25 13.94
C LYS A 111 -8.99 -8.45 12.97
N PRO A 112 -8.39 -7.73 12.02
CA PRO A 112 -9.14 -6.83 11.14
C PRO A 112 -10.04 -7.59 10.17
N GLN A 113 -11.12 -6.93 9.77
CA GLN A 113 -11.89 -7.32 8.60
C GLN A 113 -11.21 -6.79 7.34
N SER A 114 -11.19 -7.61 6.30
CA SER A 114 -10.72 -7.21 4.96
C SER A 114 -11.89 -6.65 4.16
N VAL A 115 -11.84 -5.37 3.79
CA VAL A 115 -12.94 -4.65 3.16
C VAL A 115 -12.48 -4.01 1.85
N VAL A 116 -13.27 -4.15 0.79
CA VAL A 116 -13.13 -3.37 -0.45
C VAL A 116 -14.09 -2.17 -0.35
N PRO A 117 -13.60 -0.92 -0.43
CA PRO A 117 -14.42 0.28 -0.35
C PRO A 117 -15.50 0.34 -1.45
N GLU A 118 -16.62 0.99 -1.15
CA GLU A 118 -17.75 1.10 -2.08
C GLU A 118 -17.42 1.91 -3.34
N ASP A 119 -16.57 2.93 -3.25
CA ASP A 119 -16.10 3.70 -4.39
C ASP A 119 -15.22 2.87 -5.33
N VAL A 120 -14.39 1.96 -4.79
CA VAL A 120 -13.65 0.97 -5.59
C VAL A 120 -14.64 0.08 -6.35
N ARG A 121 -15.65 -0.48 -5.63
CA ARG A 121 -16.67 -1.35 -6.26
C ARG A 121 -17.46 -0.66 -7.36
N ARG A 122 -17.72 0.64 -7.23
CA ARG A 122 -18.41 1.43 -8.26
C ARG A 122 -17.51 1.75 -9.45
N THR A 123 -16.23 2.02 -9.19
CA THR A 123 -15.32 2.52 -10.22
C THR A 123 -14.77 1.41 -11.12
N LEU A 124 -14.42 0.25 -10.56
CA LEU A 124 -13.83 -0.85 -11.35
C LEU A 124 -14.69 -1.29 -12.56
N PRO A 125 -16.00 -1.52 -12.44
CA PRO A 125 -16.85 -1.86 -13.59
C PRO A 125 -16.83 -0.77 -14.67
N GLN A 126 -16.88 0.51 -14.28
CA GLN A 126 -16.87 1.65 -15.20
C GLN A 126 -15.57 1.71 -16.01
N LEU A 127 -14.43 1.46 -15.36
CA LEU A 127 -13.14 1.42 -16.03
C LEU A 127 -13.05 0.24 -17.02
N LYS A 128 -13.58 -0.91 -16.62
CA LYS A 128 -13.63 -2.11 -17.51
C LYS A 128 -14.53 -1.87 -18.72
N GLU A 129 -15.71 -1.29 -18.52
CA GLU A 129 -16.63 -0.90 -19.59
C GLU A 129 -16.03 0.14 -20.54
N ALA A 130 -15.22 1.07 -20.01
CA ALA A 130 -14.48 2.05 -20.81
C ALA A 130 -13.37 1.42 -21.65
N GLY A 131 -13.03 0.15 -21.44
CA GLY A 131 -12.09 -0.62 -22.26
C GLY A 131 -10.64 -0.58 -21.75
N TYR A 132 -10.40 -0.14 -20.51
CA TYR A 132 -9.07 -0.21 -19.91
C TYR A 132 -8.66 -1.65 -19.57
N VAL A 133 -7.39 -1.96 -19.78
CA VAL A 133 -6.75 -3.14 -19.18
C VAL A 133 -6.53 -2.84 -17.70
N LEU A 134 -7.03 -3.69 -16.81
CA LEU A 134 -6.88 -3.52 -15.37
C LEU A 134 -6.01 -4.63 -14.80
N ALA A 135 -5.04 -4.28 -13.95
CA ALA A 135 -4.19 -5.25 -13.27
C ALA A 135 -3.91 -4.83 -11.82
N VAL A 136 -3.61 -5.82 -10.98
CA VAL A 136 -3.19 -5.59 -9.59
C VAL A 136 -1.75 -6.04 -9.40
N ILE A 137 -0.89 -5.14 -8.90
CA ILE A 137 0.54 -5.38 -8.68
C ILE A 137 0.85 -5.10 -7.20
N SER A 138 1.19 -6.12 -6.44
CA SER A 138 1.36 -6.01 -4.99
C SER A 138 2.69 -6.57 -4.51
N ASN A 139 3.20 -6.03 -3.40
CA ASN A 139 4.39 -6.53 -2.70
C ASN A 139 4.13 -7.83 -1.90
N ARG A 140 3.09 -8.58 -2.24
CA ARG A 140 2.82 -9.89 -1.64
C ARG A 140 3.80 -10.95 -2.13
N ASP A 141 4.11 -11.90 -1.25
CA ASP A 141 4.99 -13.03 -1.58
C ASP A 141 4.27 -14.10 -2.41
N GLN A 142 2.98 -14.32 -2.17
CA GLN A 142 2.19 -15.36 -2.81
C GLN A 142 1.16 -14.78 -3.77
N PRO A 143 0.81 -15.50 -4.86
CA PRO A 143 -0.29 -15.15 -5.74
C PRO A 143 -1.59 -14.93 -4.95
N PHE A 144 -2.36 -13.92 -5.34
CA PHE A 144 -3.56 -13.48 -4.60
C PHE A 144 -4.82 -13.37 -5.47
N GLN A 145 -4.85 -14.02 -6.63
CA GLN A 145 -6.03 -14.03 -7.51
C GLN A 145 -7.29 -14.54 -6.77
N GLN A 146 -7.13 -15.57 -5.95
CA GLN A 146 -8.24 -16.13 -5.18
C GLN A 146 -8.80 -15.09 -4.18
N LEU A 147 -7.96 -14.31 -3.55
CA LEU A 147 -8.37 -13.23 -2.66
C LEU A 147 -9.22 -12.17 -3.39
N LEU A 148 -8.83 -11.78 -4.60
CA LEU A 148 -9.61 -10.83 -5.42
C LEU A 148 -11.00 -11.38 -5.76
N LEU A 149 -11.11 -12.68 -6.05
CA LEU A 149 -12.39 -13.37 -6.32
C LEU A 149 -13.26 -13.40 -5.06
N GLU A 150 -12.71 -13.74 -3.91
CA GLU A 150 -13.41 -13.75 -2.61
C GLU A 150 -13.94 -12.37 -2.23
N HIS A 151 -13.23 -11.32 -2.62
CA HIS A 151 -13.68 -9.93 -2.45
C HIS A 151 -14.68 -9.46 -3.51
N GLY A 152 -14.99 -10.29 -4.51
CA GLY A 152 -15.95 -9.97 -5.59
C GLY A 152 -15.45 -8.88 -6.54
N ILE A 153 -14.13 -8.72 -6.68
CA ILE A 153 -13.52 -7.76 -7.62
C ILE A 153 -12.60 -8.44 -8.64
N GLY A 154 -12.35 -9.75 -8.50
CA GLY A 154 -11.38 -10.47 -9.33
C GLY A 154 -11.72 -10.50 -10.81
N GLU A 155 -13.00 -10.46 -11.17
CA GLU A 155 -13.47 -10.47 -12.55
C GLU A 155 -13.15 -9.20 -13.36
N PHE A 156 -12.84 -8.10 -12.69
CA PHE A 156 -12.49 -6.85 -13.36
C PHE A 156 -11.04 -6.81 -13.84
N PHE A 157 -10.16 -7.65 -13.31
CA PHE A 157 -8.74 -7.62 -13.61
C PHE A 157 -8.33 -8.63 -14.67
N ASP A 158 -7.56 -8.17 -15.65
CA ASP A 158 -6.99 -9.02 -16.70
C ASP A 158 -5.86 -9.92 -16.13
N PHE A 159 -5.18 -9.45 -15.08
CA PHE A 159 -4.22 -10.25 -14.33
C PHE A 159 -3.91 -9.61 -12.96
N SER A 160 -3.32 -10.41 -12.07
CA SER A 160 -2.63 -9.98 -10.86
C SER A 160 -1.17 -10.44 -10.88
N LEU A 161 -0.29 -9.72 -10.21
CA LEU A 161 1.14 -10.02 -10.07
C LEU A 161 1.58 -9.78 -8.64
N ALA A 162 2.02 -10.83 -7.96
CA ALA A 162 2.69 -10.72 -6.66
C ALA A 162 4.20 -10.56 -6.88
N ALA A 163 4.85 -9.73 -6.06
CA ALA A 163 6.29 -9.53 -6.09
C ALA A 163 7.07 -10.84 -5.93
N GLY A 164 6.58 -11.73 -5.06
CA GLY A 164 7.20 -13.04 -4.84
C GLY A 164 7.20 -13.97 -6.05
N GLU A 165 6.29 -13.79 -7.02
CA GLU A 165 6.28 -14.58 -8.26
C GLU A 165 7.51 -14.30 -9.13
N VAL A 166 8.11 -13.12 -9.00
CA VAL A 166 9.28 -12.67 -9.78
C VAL A 166 10.47 -12.32 -8.91
N SER A 167 10.34 -12.41 -7.59
CA SER A 167 11.37 -12.04 -6.59
C SER A 167 11.86 -10.60 -6.73
N ILE A 168 10.94 -9.68 -7.07
CA ILE A 168 11.20 -8.24 -7.24
C ILE A 168 10.09 -7.49 -6.51
N TRP A 169 10.44 -6.62 -5.56
CA TRP A 169 9.50 -5.86 -4.74
C TRP A 169 9.54 -4.38 -5.06
N LYS A 170 8.37 -3.70 -5.07
CA LYS A 170 8.30 -2.23 -5.14
C LYS A 170 9.14 -1.62 -4.00
N PRO A 171 9.90 -0.55 -4.26
CA PRO A 171 9.85 0.36 -5.43
C PRO A 171 10.76 -0.04 -6.61
N ASP A 172 11.31 -1.25 -6.67
CA ASP A 172 12.14 -1.65 -7.80
C ASP A 172 11.32 -1.58 -9.11
N PRO A 173 11.77 -0.79 -10.13
CA PRO A 173 11.06 -0.63 -11.39
C PRO A 173 10.86 -1.95 -12.14
N GLY A 174 11.69 -2.95 -11.90
CA GLY A 174 11.62 -4.26 -12.53
C GLY A 174 10.28 -4.97 -12.36
N LEU A 175 9.58 -4.76 -11.23
CA LEU A 175 8.24 -5.34 -11.01
C LEU A 175 7.22 -4.71 -11.97
N PHE A 176 7.23 -3.39 -12.12
CA PHE A 176 6.35 -2.66 -13.04
C PHE A 176 6.67 -2.99 -14.49
N GLU A 177 7.95 -3.09 -14.84
CA GLU A 177 8.38 -3.53 -16.18
C GLU A 177 7.91 -4.95 -16.50
N HIS A 178 7.90 -5.85 -15.50
CA HIS A 178 7.35 -7.19 -15.67
C HIS A 178 5.84 -7.15 -15.97
N ALA A 179 5.09 -6.32 -15.25
CA ALA A 179 3.67 -6.10 -15.51
C ALA A 179 3.41 -5.51 -16.90
N LEU A 180 4.21 -4.52 -17.32
CA LEU A 180 4.15 -3.92 -18.66
C LEU A 180 4.39 -4.95 -19.77
N ARG A 181 5.40 -5.80 -19.61
CA ARG A 181 5.66 -6.89 -20.56
C ARG A 181 4.47 -7.87 -20.65
N ARG A 182 3.89 -8.22 -19.49
CA ARG A 182 2.71 -9.10 -19.43
C ARG A 182 1.50 -8.49 -20.12
N ALA A 183 1.27 -7.19 -19.94
CA ALA A 183 0.20 -6.44 -20.59
C ALA A 183 0.50 -6.12 -22.08
N LYS A 184 1.74 -6.23 -22.53
CA LYS A 184 2.22 -5.81 -23.87
C LYS A 184 1.98 -4.32 -24.13
N LEU A 185 2.25 -3.48 -23.13
CA LEU A 185 2.04 -2.04 -23.16
C LEU A 185 3.35 -1.28 -22.95
N SER A 186 3.37 -0.04 -23.45
CA SER A 186 4.45 0.91 -23.16
C SER A 186 4.19 1.62 -21.84
N PRO A 187 5.21 2.06 -21.10
CA PRO A 187 5.03 2.77 -19.83
C PRO A 187 4.10 3.99 -19.93
N ALA A 188 4.21 4.78 -21.01
CA ALA A 188 3.38 5.96 -21.24
C ALA A 188 1.89 5.65 -21.47
N ASP A 189 1.53 4.39 -21.72
CA ASP A 189 0.15 3.95 -21.92
C ASP A 189 -0.54 3.60 -20.57
N VAL A 190 0.18 3.67 -19.44
CA VAL A 190 -0.26 3.07 -18.17
C VAL A 190 -0.22 4.07 -17.02
N ILE A 191 -1.32 4.14 -16.26
CA ILE A 191 -1.38 4.80 -14.97
C ILE A 191 -1.19 3.73 -13.88
N TYR A 192 -0.48 4.09 -12.81
CA TYR A 192 -0.40 3.28 -11.60
C TYR A 192 -1.05 4.00 -10.43
N VAL A 193 -1.99 3.35 -9.75
CA VAL A 193 -2.71 3.88 -8.58
C VAL A 193 -2.30 3.10 -7.34
N GLY A 194 -1.79 3.76 -6.32
CA GLY A 194 -1.40 3.14 -5.06
C GLY A 194 -1.36 4.14 -3.91
N ASP A 195 -1.42 3.65 -2.68
CA ASP A 195 -1.41 4.47 -1.46
C ASP A 195 -0.01 4.75 -0.92
N ASN A 196 0.95 3.88 -1.23
CA ASN A 196 2.30 4.01 -0.71
C ASN A 196 3.17 4.89 -1.61
N TYR A 197 3.40 6.14 -1.18
CA TYR A 197 4.22 7.08 -1.95
C TYR A 197 5.59 6.49 -2.35
N TYR A 198 6.28 5.81 -1.43
CA TYR A 198 7.63 5.30 -1.66
C TYR A 198 7.65 4.06 -2.55
N ALA A 199 6.72 3.12 -2.34
CA ALA A 199 6.64 1.89 -3.12
C ALA A 199 5.98 2.13 -4.48
N ASP A 200 4.85 2.85 -4.50
CA ASP A 200 3.97 2.95 -5.66
C ASP A 200 4.33 4.14 -6.56
N VAL A 201 4.39 5.36 -5.97
CA VAL A 201 4.65 6.57 -6.76
C VAL A 201 6.09 6.59 -7.27
N VAL A 202 7.06 6.40 -6.34
CA VAL A 202 8.48 6.41 -6.72
C VAL A 202 8.80 5.24 -7.65
N GLY A 203 8.32 4.03 -7.34
CA GLY A 203 8.61 2.84 -8.12
C GLY A 203 8.00 2.87 -9.52
N SER A 204 6.71 3.21 -9.65
CA SER A 204 6.04 3.28 -10.95
C SER A 204 6.60 4.39 -11.83
N ARG A 205 6.92 5.56 -11.24
CA ARG A 205 7.60 6.66 -11.95
C ARG A 205 8.97 6.23 -12.48
N ALA A 206 9.76 5.50 -11.69
CA ALA A 206 11.06 5.00 -12.12
C ALA A 206 10.95 4.04 -13.31
N ALA A 207 9.84 3.33 -13.46
CA ALA A 207 9.53 2.49 -14.61
C ALA A 207 8.87 3.25 -15.77
N GLY A 208 8.65 4.57 -15.62
CA GLY A 208 8.08 5.43 -16.66
C GLY A 208 6.56 5.44 -16.76
N LEU A 209 5.85 4.87 -15.78
CA LEU A 209 4.39 4.97 -15.68
C LEU A 209 3.99 6.33 -15.10
N THR A 210 2.73 6.71 -15.30
CA THR A 210 2.14 7.89 -14.65
C THR A 210 1.58 7.48 -13.28
N PRO A 211 2.17 7.93 -12.16
CA PRO A 211 1.66 7.62 -10.83
C PRO A 211 0.45 8.47 -10.46
N VAL A 212 -0.48 7.87 -9.74
CA VAL A 212 -1.59 8.51 -9.03
C VAL A 212 -1.55 8.02 -7.58
N LEU A 213 -1.37 8.94 -6.64
CA LEU A 213 -1.39 8.63 -5.21
C LEU A 213 -2.83 8.58 -4.70
N TYR A 214 -3.22 7.47 -4.09
CA TYR A 214 -4.45 7.37 -3.32
C TYR A 214 -4.16 7.74 -1.86
N ASP A 215 -4.58 8.94 -1.44
CA ASP A 215 -4.29 9.48 -0.11
C ASP A 215 -5.53 10.11 0.54
N PRO A 216 -6.49 9.28 1.00
CA PRO A 216 -7.73 9.76 1.61
C PRO A 216 -7.52 10.50 2.94
N LEU A 217 -6.37 10.34 3.58
CA LEU A 217 -6.06 10.93 4.87
C LEU A 217 -5.16 12.18 4.77
N GLY A 218 -4.66 12.52 3.57
CA GLY A 218 -3.72 13.63 3.39
C GLY A 218 -2.38 13.39 4.11
N VAL A 219 -1.91 12.15 4.09
CA VAL A 219 -0.65 11.74 4.75
C VAL A 219 0.55 12.45 4.14
N PHE A 220 0.48 12.72 2.83
CA PHE A 220 1.55 13.35 2.04
C PHE A 220 1.09 14.75 1.60
N PRO A 221 1.43 15.83 2.33
CA PRO A 221 0.84 17.15 2.14
C PRO A 221 1.27 17.85 0.83
N ASP A 222 2.36 17.42 0.22
CA ASP A 222 2.88 18.02 -1.03
C ASP A 222 3.50 16.94 -1.93
N PRO A 223 2.70 15.96 -2.38
CA PRO A 223 3.20 14.93 -3.29
C PRO A 223 3.39 15.54 -4.68
N ASP A 224 4.48 15.19 -5.32
CA ASP A 224 4.84 15.65 -6.68
C ASP A 224 4.15 14.83 -7.78
N CYS A 225 2.93 14.37 -7.54
CA CYS A 225 2.11 13.60 -8.47
C CYS A 225 0.62 13.93 -8.29
N VAL A 226 -0.21 13.43 -9.22
CA VAL A 226 -1.67 13.51 -9.07
C VAL A 226 -2.09 12.70 -7.83
N THR A 227 -2.96 13.29 -7.01
CA THR A 227 -3.50 12.66 -5.80
C THR A 227 -5.01 12.58 -5.88
N ILE A 228 -5.58 11.48 -5.40
CA ILE A 228 -7.01 11.27 -5.22
C ILE A 228 -7.30 10.87 -3.77
N ALA A 229 -8.38 11.40 -3.21
CA ALA A 229 -8.88 11.00 -1.89
C ALA A 229 -9.95 9.90 -1.99
N SER A 230 -10.51 9.69 -3.18
CA SER A 230 -11.53 8.68 -3.46
C SER A 230 -11.37 8.15 -4.89
N PHE A 231 -11.73 6.88 -5.10
CA PHE A 231 -11.76 6.27 -6.44
C PHE A 231 -12.78 6.94 -7.36
N ASP A 232 -13.81 7.60 -6.82
CA ASP A 232 -14.78 8.37 -7.61
C ASP A 232 -14.11 9.51 -8.42
N GLU A 233 -12.95 10.01 -7.97
CA GLU A 233 -12.18 11.05 -8.65
C GLU A 233 -11.38 10.53 -9.87
N LEU A 234 -11.13 9.23 -9.93
CA LEU A 234 -10.25 8.63 -10.95
C LEU A 234 -10.74 8.87 -12.37
N ASN A 235 -12.05 8.83 -12.59
CA ASN A 235 -12.64 9.16 -13.88
C ASN A 235 -12.37 10.61 -14.33
N SER A 236 -12.27 11.54 -13.38
CA SER A 236 -11.91 12.93 -13.67
C SER A 236 -10.43 13.08 -13.97
N VAL A 237 -9.59 12.41 -13.22
CA VAL A 237 -8.14 12.35 -13.45
C VAL A 237 -7.85 11.83 -14.86
N LEU A 238 -8.49 10.74 -15.27
CA LEU A 238 -8.31 10.13 -16.59
C LEU A 238 -8.71 11.05 -17.76
N LYS A 239 -9.56 12.04 -17.54
CA LYS A 239 -9.93 13.03 -18.58
C LYS A 239 -8.92 14.16 -18.73
N ASN A 240 -8.05 14.35 -17.73
CA ASN A 240 -7.16 15.50 -17.63
C ASN A 240 -5.66 15.15 -17.80
N ILE A 241 -5.34 13.86 -17.99
CA ILE A 241 -3.98 13.35 -18.24
C ILE A 241 -3.69 13.24 -19.74
#